data_cc879ce6419caa952e5fe109f9a7372a
#
_entry.id   cc879ce6419caa952e5fe109f9a7372a
#
_cell.length_a   1.000
_cell.length_b   1.000
_cell.length_c   1.000
_cell.angle_alpha   90.00
_cell.angle_beta   90.00
_cell.angle_gamma   90.00
#
_symmetry.space_group_name_H-M   'P 1'
#
loop_
_entity.id
_entity.type
_entity.pdbx_description
1 polymer ?
#
loop_
_entity_poly.entity_id
_entity_poly.type
_entity_poly.pdbx_seq_one_letter_code
_entity_poly.pdbx_strand_id
1 'polypeptide(L)'
;MCRYLGITRSFYYRWLKHPKSDNEIRNEQIADIIRKIHQLHPDMGYRRIRDELAVNYGIPANDKRILRICRKIGIQSSIKWKPKSCTKADRNPSHIAKNFLHREFHADKPNEKWLTDVTEFKYYIGIEVHKIYLSAILDLCDRRIVSYKISAHNDNSLVMDTFDQAVTAEPDAHPLFHSNRGFQYTSQAFYSRLKKHHMKQSMSRVAHCIDNGPMEGFWGILKREMYYGKRFTSKEELIQSIQDYIEYYNNRRLQRKLHIMTPMAFHELTLKAA
;
A
#
# COMPACT_ATOMS: atom_id res chain seq x y z
N MET A 1 -20.62 -40.05 28.96
CA MET A 1 -20.39 -38.99 27.98
C MET A 1 -21.65 -38.74 27.13
N CYS A 2 -22.18 -39.64 26.28
CA CYS A 2 -23.34 -39.39 25.42
C CYS A 2 -24.57 -38.91 26.16
N ARG A 3 -24.88 -39.53 27.34
CA ARG A 3 -26.02 -39.13 28.20
C ARG A 3 -25.87 -37.70 28.77
N TYR A 4 -24.62 -37.28 29.03
CA TYR A 4 -24.30 -35.94 29.53
C TYR A 4 -24.42 -34.86 28.43
N LEU A 5 -24.18 -35.24 27.19
CA LEU A 5 -24.25 -34.36 25.99
C LEU A 5 -25.63 -34.40 25.34
N GLY A 6 -26.60 -35.18 25.89
CA GLY A 6 -27.93 -35.29 25.30
C GLY A 6 -27.97 -35.92 23.90
N ILE A 7 -26.96 -36.71 23.52
CA ILE A 7 -26.88 -37.36 22.21
C ILE A 7 -26.98 -38.88 22.32
N THR A 8 -27.51 -39.53 21.28
CA THR A 8 -27.62 -40.99 21.24
C THR A 8 -26.23 -41.62 20.97
N ARG A 9 -25.99 -42.83 21.51
CA ARG A 9 -24.75 -43.59 21.24
C ARG A 9 -24.53 -43.83 19.75
N SER A 10 -25.61 -44.16 19.00
CA SER A 10 -25.55 -44.37 17.55
C SER A 10 -25.13 -43.12 16.80
N PHE A 11 -25.61 -41.94 17.18
CA PHE A 11 -25.17 -40.67 16.61
C PHE A 11 -23.68 -40.41 16.86
N TYR A 12 -23.21 -40.61 18.10
CA TYR A 12 -21.81 -40.46 18.47
C TYR A 12 -20.86 -41.36 17.63
N TYR A 13 -21.19 -42.67 17.50
CA TYR A 13 -20.38 -43.60 16.74
C TYR A 13 -20.47 -43.34 15.23
N ARG A 14 -21.61 -42.88 14.71
CA ARG A 14 -21.75 -42.46 13.32
C ARG A 14 -20.90 -41.23 13.05
N TRP A 15 -20.89 -40.26 13.97
CA TRP A 15 -20.05 -39.07 13.85
C TRP A 15 -18.55 -39.43 13.89
N LEU A 16 -18.11 -40.31 14.77
CA LEU A 16 -16.73 -40.79 14.85
C LEU A 16 -16.28 -41.54 13.59
N LYS A 17 -17.17 -42.29 12.94
CA LYS A 17 -16.90 -43.08 11.73
C LYS A 17 -17.20 -42.31 10.45
N HIS A 18 -17.70 -41.07 10.55
CA HIS A 18 -18.08 -40.30 9.37
C HIS A 18 -16.83 -39.93 8.56
N PRO A 19 -16.72 -40.42 7.31
CA PRO A 19 -15.60 -40.04 6.45
C PRO A 19 -15.70 -38.55 6.16
N LYS A 20 -14.56 -37.87 6.06
CA LYS A 20 -14.51 -36.47 5.66
C LYS A 20 -15.14 -36.31 4.28
N SER A 21 -16.04 -35.34 4.15
CA SER A 21 -16.62 -34.99 2.85
C SER A 21 -15.54 -34.35 1.97
N ASP A 22 -15.73 -34.40 0.64
CA ASP A 22 -14.85 -33.75 -0.34
C ASP A 22 -14.64 -32.27 -0.03
N ASN A 23 -15.69 -31.60 0.45
CA ASN A 23 -15.60 -30.20 0.87
C ASN A 23 -14.71 -30.00 2.10
N GLU A 24 -14.72 -30.93 3.04
CA GLU A 24 -13.82 -30.88 4.22
C GLU A 24 -12.39 -31.11 3.81
N ILE A 25 -12.13 -32.09 2.95
CA ILE A 25 -10.81 -32.37 2.40
C ILE A 25 -10.28 -31.14 1.65
N ARG A 26 -11.08 -30.56 0.75
CA ARG A 26 -10.72 -29.33 0.04
C ARG A 26 -10.48 -28.14 0.96
N ASN A 27 -11.26 -28.01 2.04
CA ASN A 27 -11.05 -26.93 3.02
C ASN A 27 -9.76 -27.13 3.83
N GLU A 28 -9.34 -28.37 4.12
CA GLU A 28 -8.07 -28.65 4.75
C GLU A 28 -6.88 -28.31 3.83
N GLN A 29 -6.95 -28.69 2.55
CA GLN A 29 -5.95 -28.30 1.55
C GLN A 29 -5.81 -26.78 1.43
N ILE A 30 -6.93 -26.05 1.38
CA ILE A 30 -6.94 -24.58 1.37
C ILE A 30 -6.34 -24.05 2.68
N ALA A 31 -6.65 -24.64 3.82
CA ALA A 31 -6.12 -24.21 5.11
C ALA A 31 -4.60 -24.32 5.18
N ASP A 32 -4.01 -25.37 4.60
CA ASP A 32 -2.55 -25.54 4.53
C ASP A 32 -1.88 -24.47 3.68
N ILE A 33 -2.49 -24.11 2.55
CA ILE A 33 -2.01 -23.02 1.71
C ILE A 33 -2.15 -21.68 2.46
N ILE A 34 -3.27 -21.44 3.13
CA ILE A 34 -3.49 -20.24 3.95
C ILE A 34 -2.42 -20.10 5.04
N ARG A 35 -2.01 -21.18 5.69
CA ARG A 35 -0.91 -21.17 6.68
C ARG A 35 0.40 -20.71 6.04
N LYS A 36 0.74 -21.23 4.85
CA LYS A 36 1.94 -20.82 4.11
C LYS A 36 1.91 -19.35 3.74
N ILE A 37 0.79 -18.86 3.20
CA ILE A 37 0.60 -17.43 2.88
C ILE A 37 0.76 -16.57 4.14
N HIS A 38 0.15 -16.97 5.25
CA HIS A 38 0.21 -16.21 6.51
C HIS A 38 1.61 -16.20 7.15
N GLN A 39 2.41 -17.26 7.00
CA GLN A 39 3.80 -17.28 7.44
C GLN A 39 4.66 -16.25 6.68
N LEU A 40 4.43 -16.09 5.38
CA LEU A 40 5.15 -15.11 4.55
C LEU A 40 4.60 -13.69 4.73
N HIS A 41 3.29 -13.56 4.90
CA HIS A 41 2.57 -12.29 4.96
C HIS A 41 1.55 -12.27 6.11
N PRO A 42 2.01 -12.14 7.37
CA PRO A 42 1.12 -12.16 8.54
C PRO A 42 0.19 -10.94 8.62
N ASP A 43 0.46 -9.90 7.85
CA ASP A 43 -0.35 -8.70 7.69
C ASP A 43 -1.62 -8.92 6.83
N MET A 44 -1.65 -10.00 6.02
CA MET A 44 -2.78 -10.26 5.14
C MET A 44 -4.05 -10.69 5.92
N GLY A 45 -5.15 -9.95 5.70
CA GLY A 45 -6.49 -10.37 6.13
C GLY A 45 -7.13 -11.33 5.12
N TYR A 46 -8.19 -12.03 5.53
CA TYR A 46 -8.86 -13.06 4.72
C TYR A 46 -9.23 -12.64 3.29
N ARG A 47 -9.49 -11.35 3.06
CA ARG A 47 -9.80 -10.83 1.71
C ARG A 47 -8.59 -10.84 0.80
N ARG A 48 -7.42 -10.42 1.28
CA ARG A 48 -6.17 -10.48 0.52
C ARG A 48 -5.72 -11.92 0.33
N ILE A 49 -5.88 -12.77 1.36
CA ILE A 49 -5.62 -14.22 1.27
C ILE A 49 -6.51 -14.85 0.17
N ARG A 50 -7.79 -14.47 0.08
CA ARG A 50 -8.68 -14.94 -0.98
C ARG A 50 -8.20 -14.53 -2.37
N ASP A 51 -7.77 -13.28 -2.54
CA ASP A 51 -7.26 -12.76 -3.80
C ASP A 51 -5.96 -13.49 -4.20
N GLU A 52 -5.08 -13.74 -3.23
CA GLU A 52 -3.84 -14.50 -3.40
C GLU A 52 -4.10 -15.96 -3.82
N LEU A 53 -5.05 -16.63 -3.18
CA LEU A 53 -5.47 -17.99 -3.54
C LEU A 53 -6.00 -18.08 -4.97
N ALA A 54 -6.78 -17.08 -5.41
CA ALA A 54 -7.35 -17.06 -6.73
C ALA A 54 -6.28 -16.86 -7.82
N VAL A 55 -5.36 -15.91 -7.62
CA VAL A 55 -4.37 -15.51 -8.62
C VAL A 55 -3.16 -16.44 -8.66
N ASN A 56 -2.56 -16.72 -7.49
CA ASN A 56 -1.27 -17.42 -7.44
C ASN A 56 -1.41 -18.93 -7.24
N TYR A 57 -2.57 -19.40 -6.76
CA TYR A 57 -2.81 -20.84 -6.54
C TYR A 57 -3.95 -21.41 -7.40
N GLY A 58 -4.62 -20.60 -8.22
CA GLY A 58 -5.73 -21.04 -9.07
C GLY A 58 -6.95 -21.55 -8.31
N ILE A 59 -7.14 -21.13 -7.04
CA ILE A 59 -8.22 -21.60 -6.17
C ILE A 59 -9.26 -20.49 -5.97
N PRO A 60 -10.29 -20.42 -6.83
CA PRO A 60 -11.37 -19.46 -6.66
C PRO A 60 -12.24 -19.83 -5.46
N ALA A 61 -12.46 -18.89 -4.56
CA ALA A 61 -13.31 -19.05 -3.39
C ALA A 61 -13.99 -17.74 -3.03
N ASN A 62 -15.15 -17.82 -2.38
CA ASN A 62 -15.80 -16.62 -1.88
C ASN A 62 -15.22 -16.15 -0.52
N ASP A 63 -15.39 -14.88 -0.22
CA ASP A 63 -14.90 -14.25 1.01
C ASP A 63 -15.39 -14.98 2.28
N LYS A 64 -16.67 -15.43 2.30
CA LYS A 64 -17.27 -16.12 3.45
C LYS A 64 -16.59 -17.47 3.73
N ARG A 65 -16.23 -18.23 2.68
CA ARG A 65 -15.54 -19.52 2.81
C ARG A 65 -14.16 -19.32 3.43
N ILE A 66 -13.37 -18.39 2.89
CA ILE A 66 -12.02 -18.13 3.39
C ILE A 66 -12.06 -17.57 4.80
N LEU A 67 -12.96 -16.64 5.12
CA LEU A 67 -13.14 -16.14 6.48
C LEU A 67 -13.42 -17.27 7.50
N ARG A 68 -14.32 -18.22 7.14
CA ARG A 68 -14.64 -19.37 7.99
C ARG A 68 -13.43 -20.28 8.21
N ILE A 69 -12.64 -20.55 7.15
CA ILE A 69 -11.41 -21.35 7.25
C ILE A 69 -10.40 -20.63 8.14
N CYS A 70 -10.11 -19.35 7.91
CA CYS A 70 -9.20 -18.56 8.72
C CYS A 70 -9.58 -18.58 10.21
N ARG A 71 -10.88 -18.42 10.53
CA ARG A 71 -11.38 -18.51 11.92
C ARG A 71 -11.16 -19.89 12.52
N LYS A 72 -11.40 -20.97 11.77
CA LYS A 72 -11.22 -22.35 12.23
C LYS A 72 -9.76 -22.66 12.59
N ILE A 73 -8.80 -22.09 11.83
CA ILE A 73 -7.36 -22.32 12.04
C ILE A 73 -6.67 -21.21 12.85
N GLY A 74 -7.45 -20.24 13.40
CA GLY A 74 -6.94 -19.18 14.28
C GLY A 74 -6.12 -18.09 13.57
N ILE A 75 -6.22 -17.97 12.23
CA ILE A 75 -5.47 -16.98 11.46
C ILE A 75 -6.23 -15.65 11.38
N GLN A 76 -5.53 -14.58 11.79
CA GLN A 76 -5.99 -13.19 11.70
C GLN A 76 -4.84 -12.29 11.26
N SER A 77 -5.15 -11.19 10.56
CA SER A 77 -4.16 -10.17 10.21
C SER A 77 -3.48 -9.60 11.46
N SER A 78 -2.16 -9.44 11.42
CA SER A 78 -1.39 -8.80 12.48
C SER A 78 -1.61 -7.28 12.57
N ILE A 79 -2.25 -6.67 11.57
CA ILE A 79 -2.49 -5.23 11.55
C ILE A 79 -3.55 -4.83 12.58
N LYS A 80 -3.11 -4.16 13.66
CA LYS A 80 -3.98 -3.65 14.73
C LYS A 80 -3.94 -2.11 14.85
N TRP A 81 -3.08 -1.45 14.06
CA TRP A 81 -2.76 -0.04 14.25
C TRP A 81 -3.66 0.87 13.42
N LYS A 82 -4.09 1.99 14.03
CA LYS A 82 -4.75 3.12 13.34
C LYS A 82 -3.76 4.29 13.27
N PRO A 83 -3.34 4.74 12.08
CA PRO A 83 -2.39 5.85 11.94
C PRO A 83 -3.01 7.17 12.39
N LYS A 84 -2.16 8.06 12.98
CA LYS A 84 -2.49 9.47 13.22
C LYS A 84 -1.82 10.30 12.13
N SER A 85 -2.56 11.23 11.50
CA SER A 85 -2.02 12.17 10.51
C SER A 85 -1.13 13.21 11.18
N CYS A 86 -0.04 13.63 10.52
CA CYS A 86 0.95 14.54 11.09
C CYS A 86 1.56 15.51 10.05
N THR A 87 0.74 16.11 9.19
CA THR A 87 1.22 17.09 8.20
C THR A 87 1.15 18.50 8.76
N LYS A 88 2.28 19.25 8.72
CA LYS A 88 2.33 20.69 9.05
C LYS A 88 2.45 21.48 7.75
N ALA A 89 1.54 22.43 7.54
CA ALA A 89 1.62 23.37 6.42
C ALA A 89 2.72 24.41 6.62
N ASP A 90 3.29 24.90 5.52
CA ASP A 90 4.21 26.05 5.53
C ASP A 90 3.49 27.32 5.97
N ARG A 91 4.16 28.14 6.83
CA ARG A 91 3.62 29.39 7.33
C ARG A 91 3.76 30.54 6.33
N ASN A 92 4.79 30.52 5.48
CA ASN A 92 5.07 31.57 4.49
C ASN A 92 5.45 30.96 3.13
N PRO A 93 4.49 30.39 2.37
CA PRO A 93 4.77 29.76 1.11
C PRO A 93 5.18 30.80 0.05
N SER A 94 6.25 30.56 -0.72
CA SER A 94 6.71 31.43 -1.81
C SER A 94 5.89 31.27 -3.07
N HIS A 95 5.23 30.12 -3.27
CA HIS A 95 4.33 29.85 -4.39
C HIS A 95 3.16 28.97 -3.94
N ILE A 96 1.94 29.30 -4.35
CA ILE A 96 0.75 28.51 -4.10
C ILE A 96 0.00 28.29 -5.40
N ALA A 97 -0.14 27.04 -5.82
CA ALA A 97 -0.99 26.66 -6.94
C ALA A 97 -2.44 26.44 -6.48
N LYS A 98 -3.39 26.64 -7.40
CA LYS A 98 -4.81 26.29 -7.17
C LYS A 98 -4.97 24.78 -7.09
N ASN A 99 -5.98 24.32 -6.36
CA ASN A 99 -6.36 22.90 -6.36
C ASN A 99 -7.13 22.59 -7.68
N PHE A 100 -6.43 22.00 -8.63
CA PHE A 100 -7.04 21.55 -9.89
C PHE A 100 -7.48 20.09 -9.85
N LEU A 101 -7.02 19.33 -8.87
CA LEU A 101 -7.39 17.92 -8.71
C LEU A 101 -8.84 17.76 -8.22
N HIS A 102 -9.34 18.71 -7.40
CA HIS A 102 -10.70 18.73 -6.86
C HIS A 102 -11.17 17.42 -6.22
N ARG A 103 -10.24 16.59 -5.69
CA ARG A 103 -10.48 15.21 -5.18
C ARG A 103 -10.92 14.21 -6.24
N GLU A 104 -10.74 14.52 -7.51
CA GLU A 104 -10.99 13.62 -8.60
C GLU A 104 -9.82 12.63 -8.72
N PHE A 105 -9.86 11.59 -7.85
CA PHE A 105 -8.80 10.60 -7.70
C PHE A 105 -8.92 9.44 -8.71
N HIS A 106 -9.46 9.72 -9.87
CA HIS A 106 -9.50 8.84 -11.02
C HIS A 106 -8.69 9.43 -12.16
N ALA A 107 -8.00 8.58 -12.89
CA ALA A 107 -7.30 8.90 -14.13
C ALA A 107 -7.53 7.73 -15.09
N ASP A 108 -7.82 8.04 -16.35
CA ASP A 108 -8.13 7.03 -17.36
C ASP A 108 -6.86 6.40 -17.95
N LYS A 109 -5.77 7.16 -17.95
CA LYS A 109 -4.47 6.74 -18.53
C LYS A 109 -3.34 6.89 -17.52
N PRO A 110 -2.32 6.03 -17.57
CA PRO A 110 -1.07 6.26 -16.88
C PRO A 110 -0.47 7.61 -17.22
N ASN A 111 0.20 8.22 -16.25
CA ASN A 111 0.88 9.51 -16.42
C ASN A 111 -0.06 10.72 -16.68
N GLU A 112 -1.36 10.59 -16.37
CA GLU A 112 -2.31 11.70 -16.45
C GLU A 112 -2.32 12.57 -15.18
N LYS A 113 -2.24 11.92 -14.00
CA LYS A 113 -2.27 12.59 -12.70
C LYS A 113 -1.29 11.93 -11.76
N TRP A 114 -0.30 12.68 -11.27
CA TRP A 114 0.66 12.23 -10.26
C TRP A 114 0.42 12.92 -8.92
N LEU A 115 0.47 12.15 -7.85
CA LEU A 115 0.42 12.65 -6.48
C LEU A 115 1.77 12.46 -5.80
N THR A 116 2.17 13.43 -4.99
CA THR A 116 3.42 13.34 -4.22
C THR A 116 3.23 13.78 -2.78
N ASP A 117 4.04 13.23 -1.91
CA ASP A 117 4.15 13.63 -0.52
C ASP A 117 5.45 13.09 0.09
N VAL A 118 5.79 13.58 1.28
CA VAL A 118 6.93 13.12 2.08
C VAL A 118 6.42 12.54 3.39
N THR A 119 6.97 11.39 3.78
CA THR A 119 6.67 10.77 5.07
C THR A 119 7.93 10.51 5.88
N GLU A 120 7.81 10.54 7.22
CA GLU A 120 8.89 10.31 8.19
C GLU A 120 8.83 8.87 8.71
N PHE A 121 10.01 8.26 8.87
CA PHE A 121 10.24 7.02 9.60
C PHE A 121 11.28 7.23 10.69
N LYS A 122 11.19 6.44 11.75
CA LYS A 122 12.13 6.47 12.88
C LYS A 122 12.85 5.13 13.00
N TYR A 123 14.13 5.19 13.37
CA TYR A 123 14.91 4.04 13.78
C TYR A 123 15.67 4.39 15.06
N TYR A 124 16.23 3.38 15.75
CA TYR A 124 16.76 3.53 17.08
C TYR A 124 18.20 3.01 17.14
N ILE A 125 19.14 3.82 17.60
CA ILE A 125 20.49 3.38 17.93
C ILE A 125 20.60 3.47 19.45
N GLY A 126 20.56 2.32 20.13
CA GLY A 126 20.44 2.29 21.59
C GLY A 126 19.16 2.97 22.07
N ILE A 127 19.32 4.08 22.79
CA ILE A 127 18.21 4.93 23.32
C ILE A 127 17.89 6.12 22.40
N GLU A 128 18.74 6.42 21.44
CA GLU A 128 18.57 7.57 20.55
C GLU A 128 17.57 7.27 19.43
N VAL A 129 16.76 8.28 19.11
CA VAL A 129 15.77 8.23 18.05
C VAL A 129 16.26 9.00 16.84
N HIS A 130 16.51 8.30 15.76
CA HIS A 130 16.92 8.89 14.48
C HIS A 130 15.76 8.87 13.49
N LYS A 131 15.88 9.67 12.42
CA LYS A 131 14.83 9.83 11.42
C LYS A 131 15.38 9.65 10.01
N ILE A 132 14.56 9.11 9.13
CA ILE A 132 14.71 9.20 7.69
C ILE A 132 13.39 9.64 7.06
N TYR A 133 13.47 10.20 5.89
CA TYR A 133 12.35 10.72 5.12
C TYR A 133 12.26 10.01 3.79
N LEU A 134 11.06 9.65 3.40
CA LEU A 134 10.74 9.06 2.12
C LEU A 134 9.85 10.02 1.35
N SER A 135 10.31 10.47 0.19
CA SER A 135 9.51 11.14 -0.82
C SER A 135 9.11 10.14 -1.89
N ALA A 136 7.89 10.18 -2.38
CA ALA A 136 7.45 9.32 -3.47
C ALA A 136 6.43 10.02 -4.37
N ILE A 137 6.34 9.55 -5.61
CA ILE A 137 5.35 9.96 -6.61
C ILE A 137 4.51 8.74 -6.95
N LEU A 138 3.19 8.90 -6.82
CA LEU A 138 2.17 7.88 -7.09
C LEU A 138 1.34 8.29 -8.31
N ASP A 139 1.21 7.41 -9.28
CA ASP A 139 0.27 7.56 -10.39
C ASP A 139 -1.16 7.23 -9.97
N LEU A 140 -2.13 8.05 -10.38
CA LEU A 140 -3.54 7.83 -9.99
C LEU A 140 -4.27 6.77 -10.81
N CYS A 141 -3.83 6.47 -12.03
CA CYS A 141 -4.46 5.46 -12.87
C CYS A 141 -4.15 4.05 -12.35
N ASP A 142 -2.88 3.70 -12.31
CA ASP A 142 -2.40 2.35 -11.98
C ASP A 142 -1.96 2.16 -10.52
N ARG A 143 -1.91 3.26 -9.74
CA ARG A 143 -1.50 3.25 -8.32
C ARG A 143 -0.05 2.83 -8.09
N ARG A 144 0.79 2.73 -9.12
CA ARG A 144 2.21 2.45 -8.96
C ARG A 144 2.96 3.61 -8.32
N ILE A 145 4.03 3.30 -7.64
CA ILE A 145 5.03 4.30 -7.27
C ILE A 145 5.95 4.48 -8.46
N VAL A 146 5.85 5.64 -9.10
CA VAL A 146 6.63 6.01 -10.30
C VAL A 146 8.09 6.20 -9.93
N SER A 147 8.35 6.92 -8.85
CA SER A 147 9.67 7.14 -8.29
C SER A 147 9.62 7.38 -6.79
N TYR A 148 10.74 7.20 -6.12
CA TYR A 148 10.90 7.53 -4.71
C TYR A 148 12.37 7.81 -4.36
N LYS A 149 12.57 8.58 -3.26
CA LYS A 149 13.89 8.84 -2.70
C LYS A 149 13.85 8.76 -1.18
N ILE A 150 14.91 8.23 -0.59
CA ILE A 150 15.08 8.18 0.86
C ILE A 150 16.25 9.07 1.24
N SER A 151 16.08 9.94 2.27
CA SER A 151 17.12 10.83 2.78
C SER A 151 17.09 10.92 4.29
N ALA A 152 18.21 11.28 4.89
CA ALA A 152 18.28 11.67 6.30
C ALA A 152 17.69 13.07 6.55
N HIS A 153 17.52 13.88 5.52
CA HIS A 153 17.05 15.25 5.58
C HIS A 153 15.72 15.42 4.85
N ASN A 154 14.82 16.22 5.42
CA ASN A 154 13.57 16.61 4.80
C ASN A 154 13.74 17.99 4.16
N ASP A 155 14.42 18.05 3.04
CA ASP A 155 14.81 19.26 2.33
C ASP A 155 14.26 19.30 0.88
N ASN A 156 14.56 20.37 0.17
CA ASN A 156 14.15 20.54 -1.21
C ASN A 156 14.82 19.51 -2.15
N SER A 157 16.07 19.11 -1.85
CA SER A 157 16.80 18.13 -2.66
C SER A 157 16.06 16.79 -2.71
N LEU A 158 15.55 16.31 -1.56
CA LEU A 158 14.79 15.07 -1.48
C LEU A 158 13.63 15.02 -2.49
N VAL A 159 12.85 16.09 -2.57
CA VAL A 159 11.67 16.16 -3.46
C VAL A 159 12.08 16.39 -4.90
N MET A 160 13.12 17.20 -5.14
CA MET A 160 13.64 17.47 -6.48
C MET A 160 14.25 16.21 -7.11
N ASP A 161 15.05 15.45 -6.35
CA ASP A 161 15.64 14.20 -6.80
C ASP A 161 14.54 13.15 -7.10
N THR A 162 13.48 13.11 -6.28
CA THR A 162 12.32 12.23 -6.54
C THR A 162 11.64 12.61 -7.85
N PHE A 163 11.45 13.90 -8.10
CA PHE A 163 10.86 14.41 -9.33
C PHE A 163 11.73 14.11 -10.55
N ASP A 164 13.03 14.40 -10.47
CA ASP A 164 13.97 14.18 -11.58
C ASP A 164 14.07 12.68 -11.95
N GLN A 165 13.99 11.78 -10.95
CA GLN A 165 13.90 10.33 -11.19
C GLN A 165 12.59 9.94 -11.91
N ALA A 166 11.45 10.53 -11.53
CA ALA A 166 10.18 10.27 -12.20
C ALA A 166 10.21 10.71 -13.67
N VAL A 167 10.74 11.89 -13.94
CA VAL A 167 10.87 12.40 -15.32
C VAL A 167 11.85 11.55 -16.15
N THR A 168 12.90 11.03 -15.53
CA THR A 168 13.84 10.11 -16.20
C THR A 168 13.18 8.77 -16.54
N ALA A 169 12.33 8.25 -15.64
CA ALA A 169 11.58 7.01 -15.86
C ALA A 169 10.46 7.17 -16.90
N GLU A 170 9.84 8.35 -16.97
CA GLU A 170 8.70 8.66 -17.82
C GLU A 170 8.94 10.00 -18.56
N PRO A 171 9.84 10.03 -19.56
CA PRO A 171 10.27 11.28 -20.18
C PRO A 171 9.17 12.03 -20.95
N ASP A 172 8.19 11.30 -21.47
CA ASP A 172 7.06 11.85 -22.23
C ASP A 172 5.82 12.18 -21.37
N ALA A 173 5.94 12.01 -20.04
CA ALA A 173 4.83 12.24 -19.13
C ALA A 173 4.63 13.74 -18.82
N HIS A 174 3.40 14.25 -18.98
CA HIS A 174 3.02 15.60 -18.62
C HIS A 174 1.81 15.63 -17.67
N PRO A 175 1.89 14.97 -16.51
CA PRO A 175 0.74 14.84 -15.61
C PRO A 175 0.30 16.16 -14.97
N LEU A 176 -0.95 16.19 -14.51
CA LEU A 176 -1.33 17.09 -13.44
C LEU A 176 -0.60 16.66 -12.17
N PHE A 177 0.34 17.48 -11.71
CA PHE A 177 1.21 17.18 -10.57
C PHE A 177 0.60 17.75 -9.29
N HIS A 178 0.10 16.88 -8.40
CA HIS A 178 -0.58 17.29 -7.16
C HIS A 178 0.25 17.01 -5.92
N SER A 179 0.35 18.00 -5.03
CA SER A 179 1.06 17.90 -3.76
C SER A 179 0.27 18.55 -2.61
N ASN A 180 0.72 18.31 -1.38
CA ASN A 180 0.37 19.15 -0.25
C ASN A 180 1.07 20.53 -0.36
N ARG A 181 0.91 21.39 0.69
CA ARG A 181 1.60 22.69 0.77
C ARG A 181 2.87 22.61 1.64
N GLY A 182 3.61 21.52 1.57
CA GLY A 182 4.92 21.43 2.18
C GLY A 182 5.88 22.47 1.56
N PHE A 183 6.84 22.96 2.35
CA PHE A 183 7.77 24.02 1.91
C PHE A 183 8.56 23.65 0.66
N GLN A 184 8.83 22.36 0.45
CA GLN A 184 9.52 21.87 -0.74
C GLN A 184 8.72 22.14 -2.01
N TYR A 185 7.40 21.91 -1.97
CA TYR A 185 6.51 22.03 -3.14
C TYR A 185 6.10 23.48 -3.42
N THR A 186 6.19 24.37 -2.40
CA THR A 186 5.90 25.80 -2.52
C THR A 186 7.11 26.61 -2.94
N SER A 187 8.27 25.99 -3.14
CA SER A 187 9.48 26.66 -3.59
C SER A 187 9.42 27.06 -5.07
N GLN A 188 9.96 28.23 -5.40
CA GLN A 188 10.07 28.70 -6.79
C GLN A 188 10.90 27.74 -7.66
N ALA A 189 11.92 27.12 -7.09
CA ALA A 189 12.76 26.15 -7.79
C ALA A 189 11.97 24.91 -8.22
N PHE A 190 11.07 24.41 -7.38
CA PHE A 190 10.23 23.25 -7.73
C PHE A 190 9.19 23.64 -8.81
N TYR A 191 8.56 24.81 -8.69
CA TYR A 191 7.65 25.31 -9.70
C TYR A 191 8.32 25.47 -11.07
N SER A 192 9.54 25.99 -11.11
CA SER A 192 10.31 26.15 -12.34
C SER A 192 10.63 24.80 -13.01
N ARG A 193 10.91 23.75 -12.20
CA ARG A 193 11.11 22.37 -12.73
C ARG A 193 9.84 21.84 -13.38
N LEU A 194 8.69 21.94 -12.70
CA LEU A 194 7.41 21.50 -13.27
C LEU A 194 7.11 22.21 -14.60
N LYS A 195 7.32 23.53 -14.65
CA LYS A 195 7.14 24.33 -15.86
C LYS A 195 8.06 23.89 -17.00
N LYS A 196 9.33 23.59 -16.70
CA LYS A 196 10.30 23.10 -17.69
C LYS A 196 9.84 21.79 -18.34
N HIS A 197 9.14 20.94 -17.61
CA HIS A 197 8.59 19.67 -18.10
C HIS A 197 7.12 19.75 -18.51
N HIS A 198 6.60 20.96 -18.74
CA HIS A 198 5.21 21.22 -19.19
C HIS A 198 4.14 20.63 -18.28
N MET A 199 4.45 20.41 -17.00
CA MET A 199 3.53 19.86 -16.00
C MET A 199 2.76 20.98 -15.29
N LYS A 200 1.46 20.77 -15.08
CA LYS A 200 0.61 21.70 -14.34
C LYS A 200 0.64 21.35 -12.86
N GLN A 201 0.99 22.33 -12.00
CA GLN A 201 0.97 22.15 -10.56
C GLN A 201 -0.44 22.30 -10.00
N SER A 202 -0.79 21.42 -9.07
CA SER A 202 -1.99 21.46 -8.25
C SER A 202 -1.62 21.27 -6.77
N MET A 203 -2.28 21.98 -5.87
CA MET A 203 -1.98 21.87 -4.42
C MET A 203 -3.24 21.66 -3.60
N SER A 204 -3.13 20.85 -2.55
CA SER A 204 -4.18 20.67 -1.55
C SER A 204 -4.56 21.99 -0.90
N ARG A 205 -5.80 22.12 -0.45
CA ARG A 205 -6.22 23.26 0.37
C ARG A 205 -5.61 23.21 1.76
N VAL A 206 -5.49 24.35 2.44
CA VAL A 206 -4.97 24.41 3.80
C VAL A 206 -5.83 23.56 4.75
N ALA A 207 -5.20 22.74 5.57
CA ALA A 207 -5.84 21.85 6.54
C ALA A 207 -6.82 20.80 5.95
N HIS A 208 -6.76 20.56 4.63
CA HIS A 208 -7.55 19.53 3.94
C HIS A 208 -6.65 18.38 3.47
N CYS A 209 -6.17 17.56 4.42
CA CYS A 209 -5.34 16.38 4.12
C CYS A 209 -6.01 15.42 3.13
N ILE A 210 -7.33 15.31 3.18
CA ILE A 210 -8.11 14.46 2.27
C ILE A 210 -7.94 14.84 0.78
N ASP A 211 -7.43 16.04 0.47
CA ASP A 211 -7.16 16.46 -0.91
C ASP A 211 -5.98 15.67 -1.54
N ASN A 212 -5.14 14.99 -0.71
CA ASN A 212 -4.09 14.06 -1.15
C ASN A 212 -4.36 12.62 -0.68
N GLY A 213 -5.63 12.25 -0.57
CA GLY A 213 -6.09 11.00 0.03
C GLY A 213 -5.43 9.70 -0.49
N PRO A 214 -5.22 9.49 -1.80
CA PRO A 214 -4.55 8.29 -2.31
C PRO A 214 -3.12 8.15 -1.82
N MET A 215 -2.35 9.25 -1.73
CA MET A 215 -0.97 9.23 -1.24
C MET A 215 -0.93 8.95 0.28
N GLU A 216 -1.82 9.57 1.05
CA GLU A 216 -1.98 9.25 2.48
C GLU A 216 -2.41 7.79 2.69
N GLY A 217 -3.26 7.27 1.79
CA GLY A 217 -3.65 5.87 1.76
C GLY A 217 -2.45 4.95 1.55
N PHE A 218 -1.56 5.28 0.61
CA PHE A 218 -0.33 4.55 0.37
C PHE A 218 0.59 4.54 1.61
N TRP A 219 0.83 5.71 2.23
CA TRP A 219 1.61 5.79 3.48
C TRP A 219 1.01 4.94 4.60
N GLY A 220 -0.32 4.99 4.71
CA GLY A 220 -1.03 4.17 5.69
C GLY A 220 -0.86 2.67 5.45
N ILE A 221 -0.88 2.22 4.20
CA ILE A 221 -0.66 0.82 3.81
C ILE A 221 0.80 0.43 4.10
N LEU A 222 1.77 1.17 3.57
CA LEU A 222 3.20 0.91 3.76
C LEU A 222 3.56 0.80 5.25
N LYS A 223 3.16 1.81 6.04
CA LYS A 223 3.47 1.82 7.48
C LYS A 223 2.81 0.67 8.24
N ARG A 224 1.58 0.29 7.90
CA ARG A 224 0.89 -0.83 8.56
C ARG A 224 1.47 -2.20 8.19
N GLU A 225 1.86 -2.38 6.94
CA GLU A 225 2.29 -3.68 6.45
C GLU A 225 3.79 -3.93 6.72
N MET A 226 4.63 -2.89 6.72
CA MET A 226 6.08 -3.04 6.84
C MET A 226 6.67 -2.47 8.13
N TYR A 227 6.16 -1.34 8.63
CA TYR A 227 6.84 -0.56 9.65
C TYR A 227 6.26 -0.72 11.07
N TYR A 228 4.92 -0.57 11.24
CA TYR A 228 4.32 -0.62 12.58
C TYR A 228 4.42 -2.00 13.21
N GLY A 229 4.75 -2.03 14.51
CA GLY A 229 4.97 -3.26 15.26
C GLY A 229 6.38 -3.82 15.16
N LYS A 230 7.27 -3.18 14.36
CA LYS A 230 8.70 -3.47 14.30
C LYS A 230 9.50 -2.33 14.93
N ARG A 231 10.67 -2.66 15.48
CA ARG A 231 11.65 -1.71 15.99
C ARG A 231 12.92 -1.85 15.16
N PHE A 232 13.16 -0.89 14.28
CA PHE A 232 14.38 -0.85 13.47
C PHE A 232 15.53 -0.29 14.29
N THR A 233 16.65 -0.99 14.31
CA THR A 233 17.86 -0.63 15.07
C THR A 233 19.01 -0.19 14.18
N SER A 234 18.84 -0.26 12.85
CA SER A 234 19.79 0.19 11.85
C SER A 234 19.07 1.04 10.79
N LYS A 235 19.77 2.05 10.30
CA LYS A 235 19.31 2.90 9.18
C LYS A 235 19.23 2.07 7.90
N GLU A 236 20.21 1.24 7.67
CA GLU A 236 20.36 0.40 6.49
C GLU A 236 19.23 -0.63 6.41
N GLU A 237 18.91 -1.30 7.54
CA GLU A 237 17.81 -2.23 7.65
C GLU A 237 16.47 -1.58 7.31
N LEU A 238 16.23 -0.36 7.83
CA LEU A 238 15.00 0.39 7.55
C LEU A 238 14.91 0.81 6.08
N ILE A 239 16.02 1.29 5.49
CA ILE A 239 16.09 1.66 4.07
C ILE A 239 15.79 0.44 3.19
N GLN A 240 16.46 -0.68 3.44
CA GLN A 240 16.24 -1.91 2.68
C GLN A 240 14.80 -2.40 2.79
N SER A 241 14.23 -2.37 3.99
CA SER A 241 12.82 -2.76 4.21
C SER A 241 11.83 -1.86 3.44
N ILE A 242 12.12 -0.56 3.31
CA ILE A 242 11.29 0.37 2.51
C ILE A 242 11.42 0.04 1.02
N GLN A 243 12.64 -0.20 0.54
CA GLN A 243 12.91 -0.54 -0.86
C GLN A 243 12.24 -1.85 -1.26
N ASP A 244 12.42 -2.91 -0.47
CA ASP A 244 11.78 -4.22 -0.68
C ASP A 244 10.26 -4.11 -0.66
N TYR A 245 9.72 -3.24 0.22
CA TYR A 245 8.27 -3.04 0.28
C TYR A 245 7.72 -2.32 -0.95
N ILE A 246 8.40 -1.29 -1.47
CA ILE A 246 7.94 -0.57 -2.68
C ILE A 246 8.01 -1.51 -3.89
N GLU A 247 9.05 -2.33 -3.99
CA GLU A 247 9.16 -3.36 -5.02
C GLU A 247 8.01 -4.38 -4.92
N TYR A 248 7.74 -4.89 -3.70
CA TYR A 248 6.59 -5.76 -3.45
C TYR A 248 5.26 -5.09 -3.79
N TYR A 249 5.09 -3.81 -3.41
CA TYR A 249 3.86 -3.05 -3.66
C TYR A 249 3.57 -2.91 -5.15
N ASN A 250 4.57 -2.56 -5.95
CA ASN A 250 4.42 -2.37 -7.38
C ASN A 250 4.22 -3.69 -8.14
N ASN A 251 4.98 -4.74 -7.79
CA ASN A 251 5.10 -5.92 -8.63
C ASN A 251 4.37 -7.16 -8.10
N ARG A 252 4.00 -7.21 -6.81
CA ARG A 252 3.41 -8.42 -6.21
C ARG A 252 2.14 -8.16 -5.41
N ARG A 253 1.94 -6.94 -4.91
CA ARG A 253 0.78 -6.64 -4.07
C ARG A 253 -0.50 -6.47 -4.91
N LEU A 254 -1.41 -7.44 -4.82
CA LEU A 254 -2.70 -7.40 -5.51
C LEU A 254 -3.63 -6.32 -4.93
N GLN A 255 -4.32 -5.58 -5.80
CA GLN A 255 -5.24 -4.51 -5.44
C GLN A 255 -6.61 -4.71 -6.10
N ARG A 256 -7.67 -4.78 -5.29
CA ARG A 256 -9.04 -4.96 -5.79
C ARG A 256 -9.51 -3.82 -6.70
N LYS A 257 -9.03 -2.59 -6.45
CA LYS A 257 -9.32 -1.43 -7.29
C LYS A 257 -8.72 -1.53 -8.69
N LEU A 258 -7.71 -2.38 -8.85
CA LEU A 258 -7.04 -2.68 -10.11
C LEU A 258 -7.45 -4.09 -10.62
N HIS A 259 -8.71 -4.49 -10.42
CA HIS A 259 -9.24 -5.79 -10.84
C HIS A 259 -8.43 -6.99 -10.34
N ILE A 260 -7.92 -6.89 -9.09
CA ILE A 260 -7.06 -7.91 -8.44
C ILE A 260 -5.72 -8.10 -9.20
N MET A 261 -5.23 -7.05 -9.83
CA MET A 261 -3.88 -6.99 -10.41
C MET A 261 -2.92 -6.23 -9.52
N THR A 262 -1.63 -6.41 -9.78
CA THR A 262 -0.59 -5.53 -9.22
C THR A 262 -0.57 -4.20 -9.95
N PRO A 263 -0.05 -3.11 -9.36
CA PRO A 263 0.12 -1.84 -10.04
C PRO A 263 0.84 -1.96 -11.39
N MET A 264 1.95 -2.71 -11.47
CA MET A 264 2.71 -2.88 -12.72
C MET A 264 1.96 -3.72 -13.75
N ALA A 265 1.30 -4.81 -13.35
CA ALA A 265 0.50 -5.61 -14.28
C ALA A 265 -0.66 -4.79 -14.88
N PHE A 266 -1.30 -3.94 -14.06
CA PHE A 266 -2.35 -3.05 -14.53
C PHE A 266 -1.81 -1.96 -15.46
N HIS A 267 -0.63 -1.38 -15.13
CA HIS A 267 0.07 -0.42 -15.98
C HIS A 267 0.35 -0.98 -17.38
N GLU A 268 0.97 -2.16 -17.45
CA GLU A 268 1.29 -2.82 -18.71
C GLU A 268 0.03 -3.15 -19.55
N LEU A 269 -1.05 -3.59 -18.87
CA LEU A 269 -2.31 -3.86 -19.55
C LEU A 269 -2.90 -2.59 -20.16
N THR A 270 -2.87 -1.47 -19.41
CA THR A 270 -3.43 -0.19 -19.87
C THR A 270 -2.62 0.41 -21.02
N LEU A 271 -1.28 0.28 -21.00
CA LEU A 271 -0.44 0.72 -22.11
C LEU A 271 -0.69 -0.08 -23.40
N LYS A 272 -0.99 -1.38 -23.29
CA LYS A 272 -1.31 -2.21 -24.47
C LYS A 272 -2.69 -1.91 -25.04
N ALA A 273 -3.58 -1.31 -24.26
CA ALA A 273 -4.94 -0.98 -24.67
C ALA A 273 -5.07 0.46 -25.22
N ALA A 274 -4.05 1.32 -25.07
CA ALA A 274 -4.00 2.71 -25.53
C ALA A 274 -3.35 2.81 -26.91
#